data_cf26ad2a184617a5fae72c3d0076dd3a
#
_entry.id   cf26ad2a184617a5fae72c3d0076dd3a
#
_cell.length_a   1.000
_cell.length_b   1.000
_cell.length_c   1.000
_cell.angle_alpha   90.00
_cell.angle_beta   90.00
_cell.angle_gamma   90.00
#
_symmetry.space_group_name_H-M   'P 1'
#
loop_
_entity.id
_entity.type
_entity.pdbx_description
1 polymer ?
#
loop_
_entity_poly.entity_id
_entity_poly.type
_entity_poly.pdbx_seq_one_letter_code
_entity_poly.pdbx_strand_id
1 'polypeptide(L)'
;MKNILEFIENSALKYPDKLAVADEEGGLTYGQMERLSRQIGAWIYEKTGGVRNKPVAVLLDKKPESVAAYMGVVYSGNFYVVLDAEMPASRAESILGTLNPVAVVTDTGHMEKAMELSRNCVDEDGGRGQADGNEDLFRILNLDELDAGADQSVLDVVRSRAIDTDPAYALFTSGSTGVPKGAVVSHRNVISYTCWYTETFGIDENTIFGSQTPFYFSMSVSDLYSTLKNGATLYII
;
A
#
# COMPACT_ATOMS: atom_id res chain seq x y z
N MET A 1 1.01 -20.04 6.10
CA MET A 1 0.95 -18.61 5.83
C MET A 1 -0.14 -18.32 4.83
N LYS A 2 -1.06 -17.42 5.14
CA LYS A 2 -2.23 -17.11 4.28
C LYS A 2 -2.28 -15.64 3.84
N ASN A 3 -1.51 -14.78 4.52
CA ASN A 3 -1.56 -13.35 4.27
C ASN A 3 -0.15 -12.75 4.41
N ILE A 4 0.19 -11.77 3.57
CA ILE A 4 1.51 -11.10 3.59
C ILE A 4 1.76 -10.33 4.87
N LEU A 5 0.72 -9.97 5.63
CA LEU A 5 0.87 -9.34 6.94
C LEU A 5 1.60 -10.23 7.96
N GLU A 6 1.55 -11.56 7.79
CA GLU A 6 2.32 -12.49 8.62
C GLU A 6 3.84 -12.26 8.52
N PHE A 7 4.31 -11.66 7.43
CA PHE A 7 5.72 -11.28 7.26
C PHE A 7 6.13 -10.20 8.28
N ILE A 8 5.41 -9.08 8.26
CA ILE A 8 5.71 -7.96 9.16
C ILE A 8 5.40 -8.32 10.61
N GLU A 9 4.29 -9.03 10.89
CA GLU A 9 3.89 -9.45 12.23
C GLU A 9 4.95 -10.35 12.89
N ASN A 10 5.44 -11.36 12.16
CA ASN A 10 6.48 -12.27 12.65
C ASN A 10 7.82 -11.54 12.86
N SER A 11 8.18 -10.65 11.96
CA SER A 11 9.42 -9.87 12.07
C SER A 11 9.35 -8.83 13.20
N ALA A 12 8.20 -8.18 13.40
CA ALA A 12 8.00 -7.26 14.51
C ALA A 12 8.01 -7.98 15.88
N LEU A 13 7.47 -9.20 15.94
CA LEU A 13 7.54 -10.02 17.17
C LEU A 13 8.99 -10.44 17.48
N LYS A 14 9.78 -10.79 16.47
CA LYS A 14 11.14 -11.32 16.63
C LYS A 14 12.20 -10.22 16.79
N TYR A 15 12.02 -9.10 16.10
CA TYR A 15 12.99 -8.01 16.01
C TYR A 15 12.33 -6.62 16.19
N PRO A 16 11.59 -6.34 17.27
CA PRO A 16 10.75 -5.13 17.39
C PRO A 16 11.54 -3.82 17.25
N ASP A 17 12.76 -3.79 17.77
CA ASP A 17 13.60 -2.59 17.81
C ASP A 17 14.57 -2.48 16.64
N LYS A 18 14.55 -3.46 15.73
CA LYS A 18 15.40 -3.45 14.56
C LYS A 18 14.80 -2.56 13.47
N LEU A 19 15.68 -1.82 12.78
CA LEU A 19 15.30 -0.97 11.65
C LEU A 19 14.77 -1.84 10.50
N ALA A 20 13.51 -1.59 10.11
CA ALA A 20 12.86 -2.29 9.02
C ALA A 20 13.04 -1.54 7.69
N VAL A 21 12.70 -0.26 7.68
CA VAL A 21 12.83 0.61 6.51
C VAL A 21 13.44 1.94 6.95
N ALA A 22 14.38 2.46 6.17
CA ALA A 22 15.04 3.72 6.41
C ALA A 22 15.38 4.46 5.11
N ASP A 23 15.61 5.75 5.22
CA ASP A 23 16.19 6.65 4.23
C ASP A 23 17.27 7.54 4.88
N GLU A 24 17.67 8.63 4.21
CA GLU A 24 18.65 9.59 4.74
C GLU A 24 18.10 10.44 5.89
N GLU A 25 16.77 10.59 6.02
CA GLU A 25 16.12 11.42 7.03
C GLU A 25 15.80 10.64 8.30
N GLY A 26 15.66 9.31 8.22
CA GLY A 26 15.35 8.48 9.36
C GLY A 26 14.85 7.09 9.01
N GLY A 27 13.99 6.52 9.83
CA GLY A 27 13.44 5.20 9.54
C GLY A 27 12.48 4.70 10.60
N LEU A 28 11.84 3.58 10.29
CA LEU A 28 10.92 2.88 11.16
C LEU A 28 11.50 1.53 11.59
N THR A 29 11.47 1.24 12.87
CA THR A 29 11.72 -0.12 13.37
C THR A 29 10.54 -1.03 13.02
N TYR A 30 10.72 -2.34 13.08
CA TYR A 30 9.65 -3.31 12.81
C TYR A 30 8.45 -3.07 13.73
N GLY A 31 8.68 -2.82 15.02
CA GLY A 31 7.61 -2.54 15.96
C GLY A 31 6.90 -1.21 15.70
N GLN A 32 7.62 -0.19 15.24
CA GLN A 32 7.02 1.10 14.83
C GLN A 32 6.20 0.94 13.57
N MET A 33 6.75 0.27 12.56
CA MET A 33 6.10 0.07 11.27
C MET A 33 4.83 -0.78 11.41
N GLU A 34 4.87 -1.87 12.19
CA GLU A 34 3.69 -2.72 12.44
C GLU A 34 2.59 -1.93 13.14
N ARG A 35 2.91 -1.18 14.22
CA ARG A 35 1.93 -0.33 14.91
C ARG A 35 1.31 0.73 14.01
N LEU A 36 2.14 1.46 13.24
CA LEU A 36 1.66 2.48 12.31
C LEU A 36 0.77 1.86 11.22
N SER A 37 1.18 0.73 10.65
CA SER A 37 0.37 0.02 9.66
C SER A 37 -1.00 -0.41 10.19
N ARG A 38 -1.07 -0.89 11.44
CA ARG A 38 -2.35 -1.24 12.08
C ARG A 38 -3.23 -0.03 12.33
N GLN A 39 -2.65 1.08 12.78
CA GLN A 39 -3.39 2.35 12.97
C GLN A 39 -3.99 2.84 11.64
N ILE A 40 -3.16 2.87 10.59
CA ILE A 40 -3.61 3.24 9.23
C ILE A 40 -4.72 2.28 8.75
N GLY A 41 -4.55 0.97 8.99
CA GLY A 41 -5.52 -0.05 8.59
C GLY A 41 -6.89 0.13 9.24
N ALA A 42 -6.93 0.34 10.56
CA ALA A 42 -8.15 0.59 11.30
C ALA A 42 -8.84 1.89 10.84
N TRP A 43 -8.05 2.94 10.64
CA TRP A 43 -8.55 4.22 10.14
C TRP A 43 -9.13 4.13 8.72
N ILE A 44 -8.44 3.46 7.78
CA ILE A 44 -8.98 3.22 6.43
C ILE A 44 -10.27 2.40 6.51
N TYR A 45 -10.30 1.33 7.33
CA TYR A 45 -11.49 0.51 7.51
C TYR A 45 -12.69 1.35 7.96
N GLU A 46 -12.52 2.20 8.97
CA GLU A 46 -13.55 3.11 9.45
C GLU A 46 -13.99 4.09 8.34
N LYS A 47 -13.03 4.80 7.72
CA LYS A 47 -13.32 5.83 6.72
C LYS A 47 -13.97 5.26 5.45
N THR A 48 -13.71 4.01 5.09
CA THR A 48 -14.30 3.36 3.91
C THR A 48 -15.56 2.56 4.22
N GLY A 49 -16.04 2.57 5.48
CA GLY A 49 -17.23 1.81 5.89
C GLY A 49 -17.03 0.30 5.90
N GLY A 50 -15.81 -0.17 6.11
CA GLY A 50 -15.48 -1.58 6.26
C GLY A 50 -15.53 -2.41 4.96
N VAL A 51 -15.43 -1.77 3.79
CA VAL A 51 -15.35 -2.48 2.51
C VAL A 51 -14.06 -3.29 2.42
N ARG A 52 -14.10 -4.38 1.65
CA ARG A 52 -12.97 -5.30 1.49
C ARG A 52 -12.71 -5.63 0.03
N ASN A 53 -11.47 -6.03 -0.25
CA ASN A 53 -11.02 -6.41 -1.60
C ASN A 53 -11.26 -5.31 -2.64
N LYS A 54 -11.18 -4.06 -2.18
CA LYS A 54 -11.29 -2.87 -3.02
C LYS A 54 -9.92 -2.20 -3.19
N PRO A 55 -9.69 -1.52 -4.32
CA PRO A 55 -8.46 -0.77 -4.49
C PRO A 55 -8.43 0.47 -3.61
N VAL A 56 -7.27 0.71 -3.00
CA VAL A 56 -6.91 1.97 -2.34
C VAL A 56 -5.64 2.47 -3.01
N ALA A 57 -5.69 3.63 -3.62
CA ALA A 57 -4.50 4.26 -4.19
C ALA A 57 -3.66 4.91 -3.08
N VAL A 58 -2.34 4.88 -3.21
CA VAL A 58 -1.42 5.53 -2.28
C VAL A 58 -0.55 6.50 -3.07
N LEU A 59 -0.74 7.78 -2.83
CA LEU A 59 -0.04 8.90 -3.45
C LEU A 59 0.88 9.55 -2.41
N LEU A 60 2.09 9.04 -2.30
CA LEU A 60 3.11 9.46 -1.35
C LEU A 60 4.49 9.39 -2.01
N ASP A 61 5.43 10.18 -1.49
CA ASP A 61 6.83 10.01 -1.83
C ASP A 61 7.35 8.63 -1.41
N LYS A 62 8.48 8.24 -1.98
CA LYS A 62 9.15 6.99 -1.64
C LYS A 62 9.90 7.18 -0.31
N LYS A 63 9.23 6.89 0.81
CA LYS A 63 9.72 7.05 2.19
C LYS A 63 9.28 5.90 3.09
N PRO A 64 9.82 5.74 4.31
CA PRO A 64 9.45 4.66 5.23
C PRO A 64 7.95 4.58 5.53
N GLU A 65 7.27 5.72 5.70
CA GLU A 65 5.83 5.79 5.99
C GLU A 65 4.98 5.26 4.83
N SER A 66 5.46 5.35 3.59
CA SER A 66 4.76 4.80 2.43
C SER A 66 4.63 3.27 2.53
N VAL A 67 5.68 2.59 3.02
CA VAL A 67 5.63 1.15 3.27
C VAL A 67 4.63 0.81 4.37
N ALA A 68 4.59 1.60 5.44
CA ALA A 68 3.58 1.44 6.48
C ALA A 68 2.15 1.66 5.94
N ALA A 69 1.96 2.63 5.03
CA ALA A 69 0.68 2.87 4.38
C ALA A 69 0.25 1.68 3.50
N TYR A 70 1.16 1.07 2.72
CA TYR A 70 0.85 -0.13 1.93
C TYR A 70 0.36 -1.27 2.81
N MET A 71 1.07 -1.55 3.90
CA MET A 71 0.65 -2.58 4.85
C MET A 71 -0.64 -2.19 5.57
N GLY A 72 -0.86 -0.91 5.85
CA GLY A 72 -2.09 -0.38 6.42
C GLY A 72 -3.30 -0.64 5.52
N VAL A 73 -3.17 -0.41 4.21
CA VAL A 73 -4.22 -0.78 3.25
C VAL A 73 -4.53 -2.27 3.32
N VAL A 74 -3.50 -3.12 3.40
CA VAL A 74 -3.71 -4.57 3.52
C VAL A 74 -4.36 -4.94 4.86
N TYR A 75 -4.00 -4.28 5.97
CA TYR A 75 -4.66 -4.47 7.26
C TYR A 75 -6.16 -4.14 7.22
N SER A 76 -6.56 -3.12 6.44
CA SER A 76 -7.97 -2.77 6.25
C SER A 76 -8.78 -3.82 5.46
N GLY A 77 -8.12 -4.84 4.91
CA GLY A 77 -8.73 -5.87 4.06
C GLY A 77 -8.85 -5.47 2.59
N ASN A 78 -8.13 -4.44 2.16
CA ASN A 78 -8.10 -3.92 0.81
C ASN A 78 -6.73 -4.16 0.15
N PHE A 79 -6.57 -3.80 -1.12
CA PHE A 79 -5.29 -3.90 -1.81
C PHE A 79 -4.78 -2.53 -2.25
N TYR A 80 -3.47 -2.33 -2.18
CA TYR A 80 -2.90 -1.04 -2.52
C TYR A 80 -2.50 -0.93 -3.98
N VAL A 81 -2.52 0.30 -4.49
CA VAL A 81 -1.96 0.69 -5.78
C VAL A 81 -1.10 1.92 -5.56
N VAL A 82 0.19 1.81 -5.90
CA VAL A 82 1.13 2.92 -5.75
C VAL A 82 0.98 3.88 -6.92
N LEU A 83 0.73 5.15 -6.62
CA LEU A 83 0.80 6.26 -7.55
C LEU A 83 2.08 7.06 -7.30
N ASP A 84 2.79 7.34 -8.37
CA ASP A 84 3.97 8.18 -8.32
C ASP A 84 3.57 9.66 -8.23
N ALA A 85 4.10 10.37 -7.23
CA ALA A 85 3.87 11.80 -7.07
C ALA A 85 4.40 12.63 -8.26
N GLU A 86 5.44 12.15 -8.94
CA GLU A 86 6.04 12.78 -10.12
C GLU A 86 5.34 12.38 -11.45
N MET A 87 4.36 11.46 -11.39
CA MET A 87 3.63 11.00 -12.57
C MET A 87 2.85 12.15 -13.22
N PRO A 88 2.83 12.25 -14.58
CA PRO A 88 1.97 13.20 -15.28
C PRO A 88 0.50 13.04 -14.87
N ALA A 89 -0.18 14.16 -14.61
CA ALA A 89 -1.57 14.16 -14.12
C ALA A 89 -2.50 13.33 -15.02
N SER A 90 -2.40 13.47 -16.33
CA SER A 90 -3.23 12.71 -17.29
C SER A 90 -3.07 11.19 -17.17
N ARG A 91 -1.88 10.72 -16.80
CA ARG A 91 -1.64 9.29 -16.56
C ARG A 91 -2.22 8.84 -15.24
N ALA A 92 -2.06 9.63 -14.18
CA ALA A 92 -2.64 9.36 -12.87
C ALA A 92 -4.18 9.32 -12.95
N GLU A 93 -4.80 10.28 -13.64
CA GLU A 93 -6.24 10.34 -13.93
C GLU A 93 -6.72 9.08 -14.67
N SER A 94 -6.01 8.67 -15.71
CA SER A 94 -6.35 7.47 -16.48
C SER A 94 -6.23 6.18 -15.63
N ILE A 95 -5.23 6.10 -14.74
CA ILE A 95 -5.10 4.98 -13.79
C ILE A 95 -6.25 5.00 -12.80
N LEU A 96 -6.55 6.14 -12.18
CA LEU A 96 -7.61 6.29 -11.19
C LEU A 96 -8.99 6.02 -11.79
N GLY A 97 -9.26 6.49 -13.02
CA GLY A 97 -10.50 6.21 -13.73
C GLY A 97 -10.71 4.71 -13.98
N THR A 98 -9.65 3.99 -14.40
CA THR A 98 -9.72 2.52 -14.58
C THR A 98 -9.80 1.79 -13.22
N LEU A 99 -9.09 2.28 -12.21
CA LEU A 99 -9.00 1.63 -10.89
C LEU A 99 -10.28 1.78 -10.08
N ASN A 100 -10.92 2.93 -10.16
CA ASN A 100 -12.07 3.34 -9.35
C ASN A 100 -11.85 3.04 -7.86
N PRO A 101 -10.86 3.67 -7.20
CA PRO A 101 -10.48 3.34 -5.84
C PRO A 101 -11.54 3.82 -4.85
N VAL A 102 -11.69 3.11 -3.73
CA VAL A 102 -12.58 3.54 -2.63
C VAL A 102 -11.97 4.68 -1.81
N ALA A 103 -10.66 4.82 -1.86
CA ALA A 103 -9.93 5.91 -1.22
C ALA A 103 -8.57 6.15 -1.89
N VAL A 104 -8.05 7.36 -1.73
CA VAL A 104 -6.65 7.73 -1.98
C VAL A 104 -6.03 8.12 -0.65
N VAL A 105 -4.97 7.42 -0.26
CA VAL A 105 -4.15 7.76 0.90
C VAL A 105 -3.04 8.68 0.45
N THR A 106 -2.87 9.82 1.10
CA THR A 106 -1.89 10.85 0.78
C THR A 106 -1.37 11.53 2.05
N ASP A 107 -0.51 12.52 1.92
CA ASP A 107 -0.09 13.42 3.00
C ASP A 107 -0.41 14.88 2.66
N THR A 108 -0.15 15.78 3.58
CA THR A 108 -0.41 17.22 3.38
C THR A 108 0.35 17.79 2.18
N GLY A 109 1.56 17.28 1.91
CA GLY A 109 2.39 17.71 0.78
C GLY A 109 1.77 17.40 -0.59
N HIS A 110 0.98 16.34 -0.69
CA HIS A 110 0.36 15.88 -1.94
C HIS A 110 -1.16 16.08 -1.97
N MET A 111 -1.75 16.71 -0.95
CA MET A 111 -3.20 16.90 -0.82
C MET A 111 -3.80 17.64 -2.01
N GLU A 112 -3.17 18.74 -2.45
CA GLU A 112 -3.66 19.54 -3.58
C GLU A 112 -3.73 18.69 -4.87
N LYS A 113 -2.67 17.89 -5.14
CA LYS A 113 -2.61 16.98 -6.26
C LYS A 113 -3.70 15.90 -6.17
N ALA A 114 -3.90 15.31 -4.99
CA ALA A 114 -4.95 14.32 -4.79
C ALA A 114 -6.35 14.88 -5.05
N MET A 115 -6.63 16.11 -4.61
CA MET A 115 -7.89 16.79 -4.86
C MET A 115 -8.09 17.13 -6.35
N GLU A 116 -7.04 17.57 -7.04
CA GLU A 116 -7.08 17.83 -8.47
C GLU A 116 -7.40 16.55 -9.25
N LEU A 117 -6.70 15.46 -8.95
CA LEU A 117 -6.94 14.15 -9.56
C LEU A 117 -8.37 13.66 -9.30
N SER A 118 -8.92 13.85 -8.09
CA SER A 118 -10.30 13.47 -7.78
C SER A 118 -11.32 14.24 -8.61
N ARG A 119 -11.11 15.52 -8.80
CA ARG A 119 -12.02 16.39 -9.59
C ARG A 119 -11.97 16.10 -11.08
N ASN A 120 -10.80 15.71 -11.59
CA ASN A 120 -10.58 15.48 -13.03
C ASN A 120 -10.90 14.06 -13.46
N CYS A 121 -10.91 13.08 -12.54
CA CYS A 121 -11.27 11.71 -12.86
C CYS A 121 -12.76 11.61 -13.24
N VAL A 122 -13.00 10.88 -14.31
CA VAL A 122 -14.34 10.51 -14.79
C VAL A 122 -14.37 8.98 -14.76
N ASP A 123 -15.45 8.38 -14.27
CA ASP A 123 -15.63 6.93 -14.31
C ASP A 123 -15.78 6.42 -15.75
N GLU A 124 -15.68 5.08 -15.96
CA GLU A 124 -15.78 4.45 -17.29
C GLU A 124 -17.13 4.75 -17.99
N ASP A 125 -18.17 5.10 -17.23
CA ASP A 125 -19.51 5.46 -17.75
C ASP A 125 -19.64 6.96 -18.07
N GLY A 126 -18.57 7.75 -17.89
CA GLY A 126 -18.56 9.20 -18.15
C GLY A 126 -19.28 10.01 -17.06
N GLY A 127 -19.62 9.39 -15.93
CA GLY A 127 -20.17 10.03 -14.75
C GLY A 127 -19.08 10.62 -13.86
N ARG A 128 -19.32 11.77 -13.26
CA ARG A 128 -18.58 12.20 -12.08
C ARG A 128 -19.23 11.50 -10.91
N GLY A 129 -18.44 10.73 -10.15
CA GLY A 129 -18.97 9.94 -9.03
C GLY A 129 -19.77 10.82 -8.07
N GLN A 130 -21.05 10.55 -7.95
CA GLN A 130 -21.90 11.09 -6.87
C GLN A 130 -21.87 10.10 -5.72
N ALA A 131 -20.83 10.16 -4.88
CA ALA A 131 -20.89 9.57 -3.56
C ALA A 131 -21.39 10.66 -2.58
N ASP A 132 -22.61 10.54 -2.11
CA ASP A 132 -23.19 11.27 -0.97
C ASP A 132 -23.14 12.82 -1.03
N GLY A 133 -23.29 13.43 -2.21
CA GLY A 133 -23.35 14.90 -2.33
C GLY A 133 -21.97 15.59 -2.24
N ASN A 134 -20.90 14.85 -2.26
CA ASN A 134 -19.53 15.34 -2.38
C ASN A 134 -19.12 15.31 -3.87
N GLU A 135 -18.46 16.35 -4.35
CA GLU A 135 -17.98 16.45 -5.73
C GLU A 135 -16.80 15.52 -6.04
N ASP A 136 -16.27 14.82 -5.02
CA ASP A 136 -15.10 13.95 -5.10
C ASP A 136 -15.48 12.52 -5.52
N LEU A 137 -14.80 11.98 -6.52
CA LEU A 137 -15.00 10.63 -7.04
C LEU A 137 -14.63 9.53 -6.01
N PHE A 138 -13.67 9.81 -5.13
CA PHE A 138 -13.18 8.90 -4.09
C PHE A 138 -12.80 9.68 -2.82
N ARG A 139 -12.71 8.97 -1.70
CA ARG A 139 -12.30 9.57 -0.42
C ARG A 139 -10.82 9.86 -0.42
N ILE A 140 -10.42 11.08 -0.04
CA ILE A 140 -9.02 11.44 0.17
C ILE A 140 -8.72 11.33 1.67
N LEU A 141 -7.70 10.57 2.03
CA LEU A 141 -7.29 10.29 3.40
C LEU A 141 -5.88 10.84 3.61
N ASN A 142 -5.76 11.93 4.40
CA ASN A 142 -4.48 12.55 4.73
C ASN A 142 -3.84 11.83 5.93
N LEU A 143 -2.67 11.22 5.75
CA LEU A 143 -1.95 10.51 6.83
C LEU A 143 -1.53 11.43 7.98
N ASP A 144 -1.31 12.72 7.72
CA ASP A 144 -0.97 13.68 8.77
C ASP A 144 -2.16 13.96 9.70
N GLU A 145 -3.37 13.56 9.29
CA GLU A 145 -4.61 13.65 10.07
C GLU A 145 -5.03 12.27 10.64
N LEU A 146 -4.10 11.30 10.64
CA LEU A 146 -4.36 9.94 11.10
C LEU A 146 -4.89 9.94 12.55
N ASP A 147 -6.09 9.39 12.73
CA ASP A 147 -6.65 9.15 14.06
C ASP A 147 -6.02 7.89 14.68
N ALA A 148 -5.05 8.09 15.56
CA ALA A 148 -4.40 7.01 16.30
C ALA A 148 -5.35 6.28 17.28
N GLY A 149 -6.52 6.84 17.55
CA GLY A 149 -7.57 6.26 18.41
C GLY A 149 -8.52 5.33 17.70
N ALA A 150 -8.39 5.11 16.39
CA ALA A 150 -9.22 4.17 15.64
C ALA A 150 -9.20 2.76 16.27
N ASP A 151 -10.38 2.13 16.33
CA ASP A 151 -10.54 0.81 16.96
C ASP A 151 -9.83 -0.29 16.16
N GLN A 152 -8.70 -0.74 16.65
CA GLN A 152 -7.91 -1.80 16.02
C GLN A 152 -8.52 -3.20 16.16
N SER A 153 -9.53 -3.40 17.01
CA SER A 153 -10.20 -4.71 17.15
C SER A 153 -10.91 -5.16 15.87
N VAL A 154 -11.28 -4.21 15.02
CA VAL A 154 -11.87 -4.49 13.70
C VAL A 154 -10.92 -5.27 12.79
N LEU A 155 -9.60 -5.11 12.96
CA LEU A 155 -8.59 -5.79 12.15
C LEU A 155 -8.60 -7.31 12.34
N ASP A 156 -8.97 -7.79 13.54
CA ASP A 156 -9.09 -9.22 13.81
C ASP A 156 -10.27 -9.82 13.03
N VAL A 157 -11.38 -9.07 12.90
CA VAL A 157 -12.53 -9.46 12.08
C VAL A 157 -12.14 -9.50 10.61
N VAL A 158 -11.43 -8.49 10.11
CA VAL A 158 -10.91 -8.46 8.74
C VAL A 158 -10.00 -9.66 8.49
N ARG A 159 -9.08 -9.91 9.42
CA ARG A 159 -8.09 -11.00 9.33
C ARG A 159 -8.75 -12.38 9.30
N SER A 160 -9.78 -12.59 10.13
CA SER A 160 -10.50 -13.87 10.20
C SER A 160 -11.18 -14.26 8.88
N ARG A 161 -11.52 -13.29 8.05
CA ARG A 161 -12.19 -13.46 6.76
C ARG A 161 -11.24 -13.49 5.56
N ALA A 162 -9.96 -13.14 5.76
CA ALA A 162 -8.98 -13.08 4.69
C ALA A 162 -8.59 -14.49 4.21
N ILE A 163 -8.44 -14.63 2.90
CA ILE A 163 -7.93 -15.83 2.25
C ILE A 163 -6.70 -15.48 1.40
N ASP A 164 -5.88 -16.48 1.08
CA ASP A 164 -4.63 -16.27 0.37
C ASP A 164 -4.80 -15.85 -1.10
N THR A 165 -5.99 -16.00 -1.65
CA THR A 165 -6.35 -15.53 -2.99
C THR A 165 -6.90 -14.10 -3.01
N ASP A 166 -7.15 -13.49 -1.85
CA ASP A 166 -7.49 -12.06 -1.80
C ASP A 166 -6.38 -11.23 -2.42
N PRO A 167 -6.72 -10.10 -3.08
CA PRO A 167 -5.73 -9.21 -3.68
C PRO A 167 -4.86 -8.53 -2.61
N ALA A 168 -3.55 -8.44 -2.88
CA ALA A 168 -2.59 -7.76 -2.02
C ALA A 168 -2.21 -6.39 -2.57
N TYR A 169 -1.94 -6.32 -3.87
CA TYR A 169 -1.64 -5.06 -4.58
C TYR A 169 -1.96 -5.18 -6.06
N ALA A 170 -1.97 -4.03 -6.77
CA ALA A 170 -1.95 -4.01 -8.21
C ALA A 170 -0.91 -3.01 -8.74
N LEU A 171 -0.32 -3.35 -9.89
CA LEU A 171 0.63 -2.49 -10.60
C LEU A 171 0.09 -2.18 -11.99
N PHE A 172 0.21 -0.93 -12.40
CA PHE A 172 -0.24 -0.48 -13.71
C PHE A 172 0.90 -0.42 -14.72
N THR A 173 0.66 -0.99 -15.89
CA THR A 173 1.56 -0.92 -17.04
C THR A 173 0.93 -0.07 -18.16
N SER A 174 1.79 0.51 -19.01
CA SER A 174 1.33 1.16 -20.23
C SER A 174 0.75 0.11 -21.16
N GLY A 175 -0.57 0.08 -21.31
CA GLY A 175 -1.24 -0.80 -22.27
C GLY A 175 -0.89 -0.44 -23.70
N SER A 176 -0.75 -1.42 -24.60
CA SER A 176 -0.55 -1.20 -26.05
C SER A 176 -1.68 -0.42 -26.72
N THR A 177 -2.84 -0.32 -26.07
CA THR A 177 -4.02 0.41 -26.53
C THR A 177 -4.11 1.85 -25.97
N GLY A 178 -3.10 2.30 -25.21
CA GLY A 178 -3.09 3.61 -24.56
C GLY A 178 -3.83 3.65 -23.21
N VAL A 179 -4.73 2.70 -22.93
CA VAL A 179 -5.41 2.60 -21.64
C VAL A 179 -4.51 1.81 -20.66
N PRO A 180 -4.23 2.34 -19.46
CA PRO A 180 -3.44 1.63 -18.46
C PRO A 180 -4.10 0.30 -18.05
N LYS A 181 -3.30 -0.76 -17.93
CA LYS A 181 -3.77 -2.07 -17.48
C LYS A 181 -3.18 -2.39 -16.11
N GLY A 182 -4.04 -2.70 -15.14
CA GLY A 182 -3.66 -3.10 -13.79
C GLY A 182 -3.51 -4.62 -13.68
N ALA A 183 -2.33 -5.09 -13.27
CA ALA A 183 -2.10 -6.48 -12.91
C ALA A 183 -2.33 -6.63 -11.40
N VAL A 184 -3.39 -7.34 -11.01
CA VAL A 184 -3.71 -7.61 -9.60
C VAL A 184 -2.95 -8.85 -9.15
N VAL A 185 -2.27 -8.74 -8.00
CA VAL A 185 -1.45 -9.80 -7.40
C VAL A 185 -2.03 -10.19 -6.05
N SER A 186 -2.26 -11.49 -5.85
CA SER A 186 -2.83 -12.02 -4.60
C SER A 186 -1.75 -12.24 -3.52
N HIS A 187 -2.19 -12.38 -2.26
CA HIS A 187 -1.30 -12.79 -1.16
C HIS A 187 -0.53 -14.07 -1.49
N ARG A 188 -1.20 -15.08 -2.07
CA ARG A 188 -0.57 -16.35 -2.48
C ARG A 188 0.59 -16.14 -3.45
N ASN A 189 0.41 -15.27 -4.45
CA ASN A 189 1.45 -14.98 -5.42
C ASN A 189 2.68 -14.34 -4.75
N VAL A 190 2.45 -13.34 -3.89
CA VAL A 190 3.53 -12.67 -3.14
C VAL A 190 4.25 -13.66 -2.24
N ILE A 191 3.52 -14.44 -1.46
CA ILE A 191 4.09 -15.42 -0.52
C ILE A 191 4.97 -16.43 -1.28
N SER A 192 4.44 -17.03 -2.34
CA SER A 192 5.17 -18.02 -3.13
C SER A 192 6.45 -17.46 -3.75
N TYR A 193 6.34 -16.25 -4.34
CA TYR A 193 7.49 -15.56 -4.92
C TYR A 193 8.54 -15.23 -3.87
N THR A 194 8.12 -14.62 -2.76
CA THR A 194 9.04 -14.17 -1.70
C THR A 194 9.74 -15.36 -1.03
N CYS A 195 9.04 -16.48 -0.79
CA CYS A 195 9.65 -17.69 -0.24
C CYS A 195 10.73 -18.23 -1.17
N TRP A 196 10.41 -18.40 -2.44
CA TRP A 196 11.39 -18.83 -3.44
C TRP A 196 12.59 -17.89 -3.53
N TYR A 197 12.35 -16.58 -3.60
CA TYR A 197 13.40 -15.59 -3.75
C TYR A 197 14.35 -15.60 -2.54
N THR A 198 13.82 -15.58 -1.34
CA THR A 198 14.63 -15.53 -0.12
C THR A 198 15.44 -16.80 0.13
N GLU A 199 14.88 -17.96 -0.22
CA GLU A 199 15.61 -19.24 -0.17
C GLU A 199 16.72 -19.32 -1.23
N THR A 200 16.43 -18.87 -2.46
CA THR A 200 17.38 -18.93 -3.57
C THR A 200 18.59 -18.04 -3.34
N PHE A 201 18.38 -16.84 -2.79
CA PHE A 201 19.44 -15.84 -2.60
C PHE A 201 20.01 -15.80 -1.17
N GLY A 202 19.55 -16.67 -0.28
CA GLY A 202 20.05 -16.77 1.08
C GLY A 202 19.79 -15.50 1.91
N ILE A 203 18.62 -14.87 1.70
CA ILE A 203 18.25 -13.64 2.40
C ILE A 203 17.92 -13.97 3.85
N ASP A 204 18.55 -13.25 4.77
CA ASP A 204 18.38 -13.40 6.22
C ASP A 204 18.13 -12.04 6.90
N GLU A 205 18.10 -12.06 8.23
CA GLU A 205 17.92 -10.86 9.04
C GLU A 205 19.07 -9.87 8.96
N ASN A 206 20.27 -10.25 8.52
CA ASN A 206 21.43 -9.38 8.40
C ASN A 206 21.50 -8.69 7.02
N THR A 207 20.64 -9.10 6.11
CA THR A 207 20.60 -8.53 4.76
C THR A 207 20.13 -7.07 4.78
N ILE A 208 20.78 -6.23 3.99
CA ILE A 208 20.37 -4.83 3.76
C ILE A 208 20.13 -4.66 2.27
N PHE A 209 18.89 -4.32 1.90
CA PHE A 209 18.52 -3.99 0.53
C PHE A 209 18.68 -2.50 0.28
N GLY A 210 19.37 -2.11 -0.78
CA GLY A 210 19.36 -0.75 -1.32
C GLY A 210 18.23 -0.60 -2.33
N SER A 211 17.13 0.00 -1.93
CA SER A 211 15.95 0.17 -2.78
C SER A 211 16.12 1.33 -3.74
N GLN A 212 16.58 1.07 -4.96
CA GLN A 212 16.69 2.06 -6.04
C GLN A 212 15.40 2.14 -6.87
N THR A 213 14.72 1.02 -7.06
CA THR A 213 13.53 0.92 -7.91
C THR A 213 12.34 1.64 -7.28
N PRO A 214 11.64 2.52 -8.02
CA PRO A 214 10.39 3.11 -7.54
C PRO A 214 9.37 2.04 -7.14
N PHE A 215 8.58 2.30 -6.10
CA PHE A 215 7.64 1.31 -5.56
C PHE A 215 6.48 0.93 -6.51
N TYR A 216 6.21 1.70 -7.54
CA TYR A 216 5.24 1.36 -8.57
C TYR A 216 5.76 0.39 -9.64
N PHE A 217 7.04 -0.04 -9.58
CA PHE A 217 7.60 -1.09 -10.42
C PHE A 217 7.68 -2.43 -9.69
N SER A 218 7.42 -3.52 -10.43
CA SER A 218 7.41 -4.88 -9.88
C SER A 218 8.72 -5.34 -9.25
N MET A 219 9.87 -4.78 -9.66
CA MET A 219 11.16 -5.11 -9.06
C MET A 219 11.26 -4.73 -7.59
N SER A 220 10.57 -3.68 -7.14
CA SER A 220 10.55 -3.25 -5.73
C SER A 220 9.91 -4.30 -4.80
N VAL A 221 9.06 -5.16 -5.35
CA VAL A 221 8.37 -6.23 -4.60
C VAL A 221 9.35 -7.22 -4.00
N SER A 222 10.45 -7.55 -4.72
CA SER A 222 11.50 -8.44 -4.23
C SER A 222 12.14 -7.90 -2.94
N ASP A 223 12.57 -6.65 -2.98
CA ASP A 223 13.27 -6.00 -1.87
C ASP A 223 12.32 -5.83 -0.68
N LEU A 224 11.11 -5.27 -0.96
CA LEU A 224 10.14 -4.97 0.06
C LEU A 224 9.70 -6.21 0.84
N TYR A 225 9.16 -7.23 0.15
CA TYR A 225 8.61 -8.39 0.85
C TYR A 225 9.68 -9.34 1.40
N SER A 226 10.87 -9.38 0.79
CA SER A 226 11.99 -10.13 1.35
C SER A 226 12.49 -9.50 2.65
N THR A 227 12.51 -8.17 2.72
CA THR A 227 12.80 -7.43 3.96
C THR A 227 11.79 -7.82 5.04
N LEU A 228 10.49 -7.63 4.78
CA LEU A 228 9.44 -7.88 5.75
C LEU A 228 9.40 -9.32 6.26
N LYS A 229 9.66 -10.30 5.36
CA LYS A 229 9.62 -11.72 5.69
C LYS A 229 10.77 -12.15 6.61
N ASN A 230 11.98 -11.64 6.36
CA ASN A 230 13.17 -12.19 7.00
C ASN A 230 13.71 -11.32 8.15
N GLY A 231 13.06 -10.20 8.46
CA GLY A 231 13.60 -9.26 9.43
C GLY A 231 14.84 -8.52 8.92
N ALA A 232 15.02 -8.39 7.62
CA ALA A 232 16.10 -7.64 6.96
C ALA A 232 15.90 -6.12 7.10
N THR A 233 16.71 -5.31 6.46
CA THR A 233 16.56 -3.85 6.42
C THR A 233 16.43 -3.38 4.98
N LEU A 234 15.44 -2.54 4.68
CA LEU A 234 15.28 -1.85 3.41
C LEU A 234 15.78 -0.40 3.55
N TYR A 235 16.82 -0.05 2.82
CA TYR A 235 17.32 1.33 2.76
C TYR A 235 16.87 1.96 1.45
N ILE A 236 16.08 3.02 1.53
CA ILE A 236 15.55 3.78 0.40
C ILE A 236 16.65 4.73 -0.11
N ILE A 237 16.89 4.67 -1.42
CA ILE A 237 17.93 5.46 -2.10
C ILE A 237 17.27 6.41 -3.10
#